data_d12fbd25de75d824934fd082f2aaee6c
#
_entry.id   d12fbd25de75d824934fd082f2aaee6c
#
_cell.length_a   1.000
_cell.length_b   1.000
_cell.length_c   1.000
_cell.angle_alpha   90.00
_cell.angle_beta   90.00
_cell.angle_gamma   90.00
#
_symmetry.space_group_name_H-M   'P 1'
#
loop_
_entity.id
_entity.type
_entity.pdbx_description
1 polymer ?
#
loop_
_entity_poly.entity_id
_entity_poly.type
_entity_poly.pdbx_seq_one_letter_code
_entity_poly.pdbx_strand_id
1 'polypeptide(L)'
;MLKIWFSGHHSDGYSRLNQEYQSTLVRIGPTDLITDDPAVIKHMNGARSAWGRSNWYRAMTLDPRGGSLFDEPDTKVHDVFKSRLSFGYSGRENPCLESDVDDVIATLIGHIRERYISDNERGVFKKMDLATVMQFFTLDVITRIAYGKEFGWLETDSDLFGWMSTVKKTVPAIGLLAEIPVLRKIFMSGWFLSLFGPKHSDKDGMGRVMGVAREVVARRFGEKAEDRKDMLGSFVRHGIDQQACEVEVLFQIGAGSDTTTVAIRSTMFHLATSKMAYVRLQEEIDRAIAQGKVSSPVKAEEGKQLEYLQVCFGHENLDDNGKDTLTIYDLGMHLRRTAHATAFLGLVHEIASQRRRHHQRHVHSRRHSRRPKLRRSDPEEGCLW
;
A
#
# COMPACT_ATOMS: atom_id res chain seq x y z
N MET A 1 -27.82 -7.18 5.66
CA MET A 1 -26.62 -6.35 5.88
C MET A 1 -25.76 -6.83 7.03
N LEU A 2 -26.15 -6.72 8.29
CA LEU A 2 -25.30 -7.06 9.45
C LEU A 2 -24.74 -8.49 9.40
N LYS A 3 -25.54 -9.49 9.02
CA LYS A 3 -25.06 -10.88 8.90
C LYS A 3 -23.94 -11.00 7.86
N ILE A 4 -24.08 -10.34 6.72
CA ILE A 4 -23.06 -10.30 5.67
C ILE A 4 -21.82 -9.55 6.20
N TRP A 5 -22.04 -8.43 6.90
CA TRP A 5 -20.94 -7.65 7.46
C TRP A 5 -20.11 -8.47 8.48
N PHE A 6 -20.78 -9.15 9.43
CA PHE A 6 -20.09 -9.98 10.41
C PHE A 6 -19.44 -11.25 9.85
N SER A 7 -19.80 -11.68 8.63
CA SER A 7 -19.16 -12.83 7.98
C SER A 7 -17.72 -12.57 7.51
N GLY A 8 -17.32 -11.30 7.39
CA GLY A 8 -16.03 -10.91 6.79
C GLY A 8 -15.95 -11.08 5.26
N HIS A 9 -17.03 -11.55 4.61
CA HIS A 9 -17.12 -11.81 3.18
C HIS A 9 -18.15 -10.89 2.50
N HIS A 10 -17.97 -9.57 2.66
CA HIS A 10 -18.96 -8.59 2.21
C HIS A 10 -19.18 -8.63 0.69
N SER A 11 -18.11 -8.59 -0.09
CA SER A 11 -18.19 -8.58 -1.55
C SER A 11 -18.91 -9.81 -2.09
N ASP A 12 -18.52 -10.99 -1.63
CA ASP A 12 -19.15 -12.25 -2.02
C ASP A 12 -20.62 -12.30 -1.56
N GLY A 13 -20.88 -11.81 -0.35
CA GLY A 13 -22.23 -11.77 0.21
C GLY A 13 -23.17 -10.90 -0.61
N TYR A 14 -22.73 -9.72 -1.04
CA TYR A 14 -23.55 -8.82 -1.86
C TYR A 14 -23.68 -9.32 -3.31
N SER A 15 -22.62 -9.82 -3.92
CA SER A 15 -22.67 -10.39 -5.26
C SER A 15 -23.63 -11.60 -5.35
N ARG A 16 -23.71 -12.44 -4.30
CA ARG A 16 -24.65 -13.54 -4.24
C ARG A 16 -26.10 -13.10 -4.22
N LEU A 17 -26.40 -11.94 -3.60
CA LEU A 17 -27.78 -11.43 -3.56
C LEU A 17 -28.30 -11.13 -4.96
N ASN A 18 -27.50 -10.51 -5.83
CA ASN A 18 -27.91 -10.25 -7.21
C ASN A 18 -28.22 -11.56 -7.95
N GLN A 19 -27.41 -12.60 -7.75
CA GLN A 19 -27.63 -13.93 -8.32
C GLN A 19 -28.86 -14.63 -7.74
N GLU A 20 -29.02 -14.62 -6.42
CA GLU A 20 -30.12 -15.26 -5.69
C GLU A 20 -31.50 -14.67 -6.08
N TYR A 21 -31.57 -13.34 -6.18
CA TYR A 21 -32.80 -12.63 -6.58
C TYR A 21 -32.94 -12.47 -8.09
N GLN A 22 -31.99 -12.97 -8.89
CA GLN A 22 -31.95 -12.85 -10.36
C GLN A 22 -32.26 -11.42 -10.84
N SER A 23 -31.68 -10.43 -10.16
CA SER A 23 -31.94 -9.02 -10.40
C SER A 23 -30.64 -8.22 -10.28
N THR A 24 -30.43 -7.32 -11.23
CA THR A 24 -29.31 -6.35 -11.16
C THR A 24 -29.53 -5.25 -10.13
N LEU A 25 -30.73 -5.18 -9.53
CA LEU A 25 -31.07 -4.20 -8.51
C LEU A 25 -31.76 -4.90 -7.33
N VAL A 26 -31.10 -4.99 -6.18
CA VAL A 26 -31.59 -5.71 -5.00
C VAL A 26 -31.64 -4.78 -3.78
N ARG A 27 -32.76 -4.82 -3.05
CA ARG A 27 -32.91 -4.07 -1.79
C ARG A 27 -32.19 -4.80 -0.66
N ILE A 28 -31.27 -4.10 -0.01
CA ILE A 28 -30.46 -4.63 1.12
C ILE A 28 -30.78 -3.96 2.46
N GLY A 29 -31.52 -2.86 2.42
CA GLY A 29 -31.92 -2.11 3.62
C GLY A 29 -33.21 -1.34 3.41
N PRO A 30 -33.69 -0.59 4.43
CA PRO A 30 -34.90 0.23 4.32
C PRO A 30 -34.83 1.24 3.17
N THR A 31 -33.66 1.82 2.96
CA THR A 31 -33.39 2.88 1.97
C THR A 31 -32.24 2.52 1.02
N ASP A 32 -31.68 1.32 1.14
CA ASP A 32 -30.45 0.96 0.46
C ASP A 32 -30.69 -0.12 -0.58
N LEU A 33 -30.12 0.09 -1.74
CA LEU A 33 -30.14 -0.82 -2.89
C LEU A 33 -28.71 -1.12 -3.30
N ILE A 34 -28.44 -2.30 -3.81
CA ILE A 34 -27.21 -2.63 -4.53
C ILE A 34 -27.52 -2.89 -6.01
N THR A 35 -26.55 -2.62 -6.84
CA THR A 35 -26.60 -2.93 -8.26
C THR A 35 -25.28 -3.46 -8.75
N ASP A 36 -25.32 -4.43 -9.68
CA ASP A 36 -24.20 -4.92 -10.47
C ASP A 36 -24.33 -4.52 -11.95
N ASP A 37 -25.30 -3.66 -12.30
CA ASP A 37 -25.48 -3.15 -13.65
C ASP A 37 -24.39 -2.13 -13.99
N PRO A 38 -23.49 -2.42 -14.96
CA PRO A 38 -22.41 -1.49 -15.33
C PRO A 38 -22.92 -0.17 -15.89
N ALA A 39 -24.09 -0.16 -16.54
CA ALA A 39 -24.66 1.06 -17.10
C ALA A 39 -25.15 2.00 -15.99
N VAL A 40 -25.80 1.45 -14.96
CA VAL A 40 -26.23 2.21 -13.78
C VAL A 40 -25.01 2.74 -13.03
N ILE A 41 -24.00 1.89 -12.80
CA ILE A 41 -22.76 2.28 -12.10
C ILE A 41 -22.04 3.41 -12.88
N LYS A 42 -21.94 3.29 -14.20
CA LYS A 42 -21.33 4.32 -15.06
C LYS A 42 -22.12 5.63 -15.01
N HIS A 43 -23.45 5.55 -15.01
CA HIS A 43 -24.31 6.73 -14.91
C HIS A 43 -24.16 7.42 -13.54
N MET A 44 -24.16 6.66 -12.45
CA MET A 44 -23.98 7.19 -11.09
C MET A 44 -22.63 7.90 -10.90
N ASN A 45 -21.57 7.33 -11.46
CA ASN A 45 -20.18 7.85 -11.32
C ASN A 45 -19.78 8.83 -12.44
N GLY A 46 -20.69 9.21 -13.33
CA GLY A 46 -20.42 10.13 -14.43
C GLY A 46 -20.07 11.55 -13.93
N ALA A 47 -19.20 12.25 -14.64
CA ALA A 47 -18.71 13.59 -14.26
C ALA A 47 -19.81 14.65 -14.07
N ARG A 48 -20.99 14.46 -14.66
CA ARG A 48 -22.15 15.34 -14.55
C ARG A 48 -23.34 14.65 -13.88
N SER A 49 -23.05 13.64 -13.08
CA SER A 49 -24.10 12.89 -12.38
C SER A 49 -24.79 13.77 -11.34
N ALA A 50 -26.12 13.64 -11.24
CA ALA A 50 -26.89 14.25 -10.15
C ALA A 50 -26.81 13.42 -8.84
N TRP A 51 -26.15 12.27 -8.88
CA TRP A 51 -25.96 11.41 -7.70
C TRP A 51 -24.92 12.02 -6.78
N GLY A 52 -25.29 12.16 -5.50
CA GLY A 52 -24.40 12.64 -4.43
C GLY A 52 -23.87 11.51 -3.56
N ARG A 53 -22.98 11.86 -2.68
CA ARG A 53 -22.42 10.94 -1.67
C ARG A 53 -23.42 10.75 -0.54
N SER A 54 -23.53 9.53 -0.04
CA SER A 54 -24.40 9.24 1.09
C SER A 54 -23.76 9.63 2.43
N ASN A 55 -24.59 9.81 3.45
CA ASN A 55 -24.12 10.02 4.82
C ASN A 55 -23.35 8.80 5.39
N TRP A 56 -23.25 7.69 4.66
CA TRP A 56 -22.43 6.54 5.00
C TRP A 56 -20.97 6.95 5.21
N TYR A 57 -20.45 7.84 4.35
CA TYR A 57 -19.09 8.35 4.41
C TYR A 57 -18.75 9.09 5.71
N ARG A 58 -19.73 9.67 6.40
CA ARG A 58 -19.52 10.31 7.71
C ARG A 58 -19.05 9.36 8.80
N ALA A 59 -19.26 8.05 8.66
CA ALA A 59 -18.68 7.07 9.58
C ALA A 59 -17.14 7.01 9.49
N MET A 60 -16.57 7.49 8.39
CA MET A 60 -15.12 7.53 8.16
C MET A 60 -14.45 8.81 8.66
N THR A 61 -15.19 9.67 9.38
CA THR A 61 -14.63 10.87 10.02
C THR A 61 -13.67 10.45 11.12
N LEU A 62 -12.37 10.68 10.90
CA LEU A 62 -11.31 10.32 11.85
C LEU A 62 -11.03 11.42 12.86
N ASP A 63 -11.30 12.67 12.51
CA ASP A 63 -11.15 13.83 13.39
C ASP A 63 -12.53 14.39 13.74
N PRO A 64 -12.86 14.60 15.02
CA PRO A 64 -14.14 15.18 15.44
C PRO A 64 -14.49 16.52 14.81
N ARG A 65 -13.48 17.28 14.37
CA ARG A 65 -13.67 18.54 13.66
C ARG A 65 -14.20 18.36 12.25
N GLY A 66 -14.13 17.14 11.69
CA GLY A 66 -14.55 16.81 10.33
C GLY A 66 -13.66 17.46 9.26
N GLY A 67 -14.00 17.26 8.01
CA GLY A 67 -13.44 18.04 6.91
C GLY A 67 -12.33 17.38 6.11
N SER A 68 -12.24 16.03 6.06
CA SER A 68 -11.44 15.37 5.03
C SER A 68 -12.19 15.36 3.70
N LEU A 69 -11.45 15.29 2.60
CA LEU A 69 -12.05 15.12 1.27
C LEU A 69 -12.92 13.86 1.20
N PHE A 70 -12.56 12.83 1.95
CA PHE A 70 -13.21 11.53 1.89
C PHE A 70 -14.59 11.51 2.57
N ASP A 71 -14.75 12.17 3.70
CA ASP A 71 -15.99 12.14 4.50
C ASP A 71 -16.96 13.30 4.20
N GLU A 72 -16.62 14.21 3.26
CA GLU A 72 -17.48 15.32 2.84
C GLU A 72 -18.66 14.82 1.96
N PRO A 73 -19.92 14.90 2.43
CA PRO A 73 -21.06 14.44 1.67
C PRO A 73 -21.62 15.49 0.69
N ASP A 74 -21.38 16.79 0.93
CA ASP A 74 -21.83 17.85 0.00
C ASP A 74 -20.96 17.85 -1.24
N THR A 75 -21.53 17.49 -2.38
CA THR A 75 -20.82 17.37 -3.65
C THR A 75 -20.15 18.68 -4.06
N LYS A 76 -20.76 19.84 -3.80
CA LYS A 76 -20.20 21.14 -4.19
C LYS A 76 -18.98 21.47 -3.33
N VAL A 77 -19.09 21.27 -2.03
CA VAL A 77 -17.97 21.47 -1.09
C VAL A 77 -16.83 20.49 -1.42
N HIS A 78 -17.17 19.21 -1.61
CA HIS A 78 -16.22 18.19 -2.02
C HIS A 78 -15.48 18.55 -3.31
N ASP A 79 -16.17 19.01 -4.35
CA ASP A 79 -15.55 19.30 -5.64
C ASP A 79 -14.62 20.51 -5.58
N VAL A 80 -14.97 21.54 -4.81
CA VAL A 80 -14.09 22.69 -4.55
C VAL A 80 -12.85 22.23 -3.78
N PHE A 81 -13.02 21.43 -2.74
CA PHE A 81 -11.92 20.92 -1.95
C PHE A 81 -11.02 20.00 -2.78
N LYS A 82 -11.61 19.07 -3.53
CA LYS A 82 -10.90 18.18 -4.46
C LYS A 82 -10.08 18.95 -5.49
N SER A 83 -10.61 20.04 -6.05
CA SER A 83 -9.88 20.84 -7.04
C SER A 83 -8.60 21.42 -6.48
N ARG A 84 -8.59 21.86 -5.21
CA ARG A 84 -7.43 22.43 -4.53
C ARG A 84 -6.42 21.36 -4.13
N LEU A 85 -6.88 20.21 -3.63
CA LEU A 85 -6.02 19.10 -3.22
C LEU A 85 -5.41 18.32 -4.38
N SER A 86 -6.03 18.39 -5.57
CA SER A 86 -5.66 17.56 -6.74
C SER A 86 -4.22 17.79 -7.22
N PHE A 87 -3.65 18.97 -7.03
CA PHE A 87 -2.27 19.29 -7.40
C PHE A 87 -1.28 18.50 -6.56
N GLY A 88 -1.49 18.46 -5.23
CA GLY A 88 -0.67 17.66 -4.32
C GLY A 88 -0.83 16.16 -4.56
N TYR A 89 -2.07 15.68 -4.64
CA TYR A 89 -2.35 14.25 -4.88
C TYR A 89 -1.86 13.74 -6.23
N SER A 90 -1.79 14.58 -7.25
CA SER A 90 -1.27 14.17 -8.56
C SER A 90 0.25 14.03 -8.60
N GLY A 91 0.97 14.47 -7.56
CA GLY A 91 2.43 14.51 -7.50
C GLY A 91 3.09 15.55 -8.42
N ARG A 92 2.32 16.34 -9.17
CA ARG A 92 2.84 17.31 -10.17
C ARG A 92 3.73 18.38 -9.53
N GLU A 93 3.47 18.73 -8.27
CA GLU A 93 4.22 19.74 -7.54
C GLU A 93 5.31 19.14 -6.64
N ASN A 94 5.49 17.82 -6.66
CA ASN A 94 6.58 17.13 -5.98
C ASN A 94 7.61 16.61 -7.00
N PRO A 95 8.67 17.36 -7.30
CA PRO A 95 9.69 16.96 -8.27
C PRO A 95 10.55 15.78 -7.77
N CYS A 96 10.54 15.51 -6.47
CA CYS A 96 11.32 14.45 -5.85
C CYS A 96 10.49 13.19 -5.57
N LEU A 97 9.24 13.09 -6.05
CA LEU A 97 8.33 12.01 -5.71
C LEU A 97 8.95 10.62 -5.90
N GLU A 98 9.56 10.37 -7.05
CA GLU A 98 10.18 9.07 -7.37
C GLU A 98 11.42 8.80 -6.54
N SER A 99 12.33 9.78 -6.42
CA SER A 99 13.53 9.64 -5.60
C SER A 99 13.22 9.48 -4.11
N ASP A 100 12.19 10.14 -3.60
CA ASP A 100 11.74 9.98 -2.21
C ASP A 100 11.27 8.53 -1.94
N VAL A 101 10.57 7.92 -2.90
CA VAL A 101 10.17 6.51 -2.81
C VAL A 101 11.39 5.59 -2.90
N ASP A 102 12.32 5.87 -3.80
CA ASP A 102 13.56 5.09 -3.98
C ASP A 102 14.41 5.07 -2.72
N ASP A 103 14.52 6.20 -2.00
CA ASP A 103 15.20 6.28 -0.72
C ASP A 103 14.58 5.35 0.34
N VAL A 104 13.24 5.33 0.43
CA VAL A 104 12.55 4.44 1.39
C VAL A 104 12.66 2.97 0.95
N ILE A 105 12.69 2.68 -0.36
CA ILE A 105 12.99 1.33 -0.87
C ILE A 105 14.40 0.89 -0.46
N ALA A 106 15.38 1.77 -0.58
CA ALA A 106 16.75 1.46 -0.17
C ALA A 106 16.80 1.14 1.34
N THR A 107 16.07 1.90 2.15
CA THR A 107 15.91 1.65 3.60
C THR A 107 15.26 0.28 3.85
N LEU A 108 14.16 -0.04 3.16
CA LEU A 108 13.51 -1.36 3.27
C LEU A 108 14.45 -2.51 2.92
N ILE A 109 15.20 -2.37 1.82
CA ILE A 109 16.15 -3.39 1.38
C ILE A 109 17.27 -3.56 2.42
N GLY A 110 17.78 -2.46 2.98
CA GLY A 110 18.75 -2.47 4.08
C GLY A 110 18.20 -3.20 5.31
N HIS A 111 17.00 -2.86 5.74
CA HIS A 111 16.30 -3.48 6.87
C HIS A 111 16.12 -5.00 6.67
N ILE A 112 15.72 -5.43 5.48
CA ILE A 112 15.57 -6.86 5.18
C ILE A 112 16.92 -7.57 5.19
N ARG A 113 17.97 -6.97 4.62
CA ARG A 113 19.31 -7.55 4.59
C ARG A 113 19.89 -7.73 5.98
N GLU A 114 19.75 -6.77 6.83
CA GLU A 114 20.32 -6.78 8.17
C GLU A 114 19.59 -7.78 9.08
N ARG A 115 18.26 -7.83 9.01
CA ARG A 115 17.46 -8.53 10.01
C ARG A 115 16.97 -9.91 9.58
N TYR A 116 16.70 -10.14 8.29
CA TYR A 116 15.95 -11.31 7.83
C TYR A 116 16.72 -12.25 6.90
N ILE A 117 17.98 -11.98 6.59
CA ILE A 117 18.78 -12.93 5.82
C ILE A 117 19.10 -14.14 6.71
N SER A 118 18.69 -15.31 6.22
CA SER A 118 19.01 -16.60 6.85
C SER A 118 20.42 -17.03 6.48
N ASP A 119 21.16 -17.56 7.44
CA ASP A 119 22.49 -18.15 7.27
C ASP A 119 22.35 -19.68 7.25
N ASN A 120 22.31 -20.25 6.07
CA ASN A 120 22.15 -21.70 5.91
C ASN A 120 23.41 -22.49 6.33
N GLU A 121 24.60 -21.85 6.29
CA GLU A 121 25.82 -22.52 6.72
C GLU A 121 25.85 -22.72 8.24
N ARG A 122 25.28 -21.76 8.97
CA ARG A 122 25.14 -21.79 10.42
C ARG A 122 23.83 -22.40 10.90
N GLY A 123 22.93 -22.79 9.97
CA GLY A 123 21.61 -23.32 10.30
C GLY A 123 20.66 -22.27 10.92
N VAL A 124 20.94 -20.98 10.76
CA VAL A 124 20.13 -19.89 11.28
C VAL A 124 19.03 -19.54 10.29
N PHE A 125 17.79 -19.80 10.67
CA PHE A 125 16.62 -19.48 9.87
C PHE A 125 15.88 -18.27 10.45
N LYS A 126 15.83 -17.16 9.70
CA LYS A 126 15.12 -15.95 10.11
C LYS A 126 13.81 -15.80 9.34
N LYS A 127 12.70 -15.76 10.07
CA LYS A 127 11.37 -15.53 9.49
C LYS A 127 11.07 -14.05 9.47
N MET A 128 10.49 -13.57 8.36
CA MET A 128 9.99 -12.20 8.21
C MET A 128 8.46 -12.21 8.21
N ASP A 129 7.86 -11.39 9.06
CA ASP A 129 6.44 -11.05 8.91
C ASP A 129 6.30 -10.00 7.80
N LEU A 130 6.03 -10.47 6.59
CA LEU A 130 5.86 -9.61 5.42
C LEU A 130 4.76 -8.57 5.65
N ALA A 131 3.72 -8.92 6.41
CA ALA A 131 2.60 -8.01 6.65
C ALA A 131 3.04 -6.78 7.42
N THR A 132 3.75 -6.99 8.51
CA THR A 132 4.24 -5.90 9.38
C THR A 132 5.31 -5.06 8.69
N VAL A 133 6.29 -5.69 8.04
CA VAL A 133 7.37 -4.97 7.35
C VAL A 133 6.83 -4.12 6.20
N MET A 134 5.89 -4.63 5.41
CA MET A 134 5.27 -3.85 4.33
C MET A 134 4.39 -2.71 4.87
N GLN A 135 3.75 -2.89 6.02
CA GLN A 135 3.01 -1.80 6.65
C GLN A 135 3.95 -0.66 7.10
N PHE A 136 5.08 -0.98 7.72
CA PHE A 136 6.10 -0.01 8.09
C PHE A 136 6.64 0.74 6.87
N PHE A 137 6.94 -0.02 5.81
CA PHE A 137 7.38 0.56 4.55
C PHE A 137 6.38 1.55 3.96
N THR A 138 5.12 1.18 3.84
CA THR A 138 4.11 2.06 3.23
C THR A 138 3.78 3.28 4.09
N LEU A 139 3.86 3.15 5.42
CA LEU A 139 3.76 4.27 6.36
C LEU A 139 4.93 5.25 6.19
N ASP A 140 6.15 4.76 6.05
CA ASP A 140 7.31 5.63 5.81
C ASP A 140 7.26 6.27 4.41
N VAL A 141 6.80 5.54 3.39
CA VAL A 141 6.60 6.10 2.05
C VAL A 141 5.58 7.25 2.09
N ILE A 142 4.37 7.01 2.65
CA ILE A 142 3.34 8.08 2.63
C ILE A 142 3.78 9.30 3.43
N THR A 143 4.47 9.12 4.55
CA THR A 143 4.96 10.26 5.34
C THR A 143 6.10 11.00 4.64
N ARG A 144 6.98 10.30 3.93
CA ARG A 144 8.06 10.90 3.13
C ARG A 144 7.50 11.75 1.98
N ILE A 145 6.62 11.20 1.16
CA ILE A 145 6.10 11.91 -0.02
C ILE A 145 5.09 13.01 0.35
N ALA A 146 4.36 12.84 1.44
CA ALA A 146 3.34 13.80 1.84
C ALA A 146 3.93 14.96 2.67
N TYR A 147 4.91 14.70 3.53
CA TYR A 147 5.42 15.68 4.51
C TYR A 147 6.91 15.92 4.40
N GLY A 148 7.59 15.30 3.43
CA GLY A 148 9.01 15.49 3.16
C GLY A 148 9.95 14.78 4.12
N LYS A 149 9.42 13.90 5.01
CA LYS A 149 10.23 13.10 5.93
C LYS A 149 9.46 11.85 6.37
N GLU A 150 10.13 10.70 6.34
CA GLU A 150 9.67 9.47 6.96
C GLU A 150 9.60 9.62 8.49
N PHE A 151 8.62 8.96 9.11
CA PHE A 151 8.51 8.99 10.58
C PHE A 151 9.39 7.93 11.24
N GLY A 152 9.85 6.91 10.50
CA GLY A 152 10.87 5.96 10.94
C GLY A 152 10.30 4.64 11.48
N TRP A 153 9.20 4.14 10.94
CA TRP A 153 8.69 2.80 11.30
C TRP A 153 9.67 1.68 10.92
N LEU A 154 10.30 1.77 9.73
CA LEU A 154 11.33 0.81 9.31
C LEU A 154 12.59 0.90 10.17
N GLU A 155 13.02 2.11 10.52
CA GLU A 155 14.21 2.32 11.34
C GLU A 155 14.04 1.76 12.75
N THR A 156 12.91 2.06 13.38
CA THR A 156 12.62 1.65 14.76
C THR A 156 12.11 0.22 14.86
N ASP A 157 11.66 -0.38 13.74
CA ASP A 157 11.03 -1.72 13.67
C ASP A 157 9.91 -1.87 14.71
N SER A 158 9.07 -0.85 14.85
CA SER A 158 8.05 -0.79 15.89
C SER A 158 6.79 -0.06 15.45
N ASP A 159 5.65 -0.38 16.07
CA ASP A 159 4.37 0.30 15.85
C ASP A 159 4.40 1.71 16.47
N LEU A 160 4.99 2.66 15.75
CA LEU A 160 5.09 4.04 16.21
C LEU A 160 3.69 4.64 16.44
N PHE A 161 3.56 5.36 17.54
CA PHE A 161 2.32 6.00 17.98
C PHE A 161 1.16 5.02 18.20
N GLY A 162 1.40 3.70 18.21
CA GLY A 162 0.37 2.67 18.27
C GLY A 162 -0.59 2.70 17.07
N TRP A 163 -0.11 3.14 15.90
CA TRP A 163 -0.92 3.31 14.69
C TRP A 163 -1.61 2.01 14.26
N MET A 164 -0.83 0.94 14.04
CA MET A 164 -1.38 -0.35 13.59
C MET A 164 -2.36 -0.94 14.60
N SER A 165 -2.05 -0.86 15.88
CA SER A 165 -2.93 -1.32 16.94
C SER A 165 -4.23 -0.50 17.02
N THR A 166 -4.15 0.81 16.76
CA THR A 166 -5.31 1.70 16.71
C THR A 166 -6.20 1.38 15.51
N VAL A 167 -5.64 1.28 14.30
CA VAL A 167 -6.37 0.95 13.07
C VAL A 167 -7.08 -0.40 13.22
N LYS A 168 -6.38 -1.42 13.71
CA LYS A 168 -6.96 -2.76 13.95
C LYS A 168 -8.17 -2.75 14.88
N LYS A 169 -8.21 -1.85 15.86
CA LYS A 169 -9.35 -1.70 16.79
C LYS A 169 -10.45 -0.82 16.21
N THR A 170 -10.09 0.25 15.51
CA THR A 170 -11.01 1.31 15.08
C THR A 170 -11.76 0.94 13.79
N VAL A 171 -11.09 0.32 12.80
CA VAL A 171 -11.73 0.00 11.51
C VAL A 171 -12.97 -0.89 11.64
N PRO A 172 -13.00 -1.95 12.45
CA PRO A 172 -14.23 -2.74 12.65
C PRO A 172 -15.37 -1.92 13.27
N ALA A 173 -15.05 -1.02 14.21
CA ALA A 173 -16.05 -0.15 14.82
C ALA A 173 -16.61 0.87 13.82
N ILE A 174 -15.74 1.49 13.02
CA ILE A 174 -16.14 2.39 11.94
C ILE A 174 -17.06 1.67 10.95
N GLY A 175 -16.70 0.46 10.51
CA GLY A 175 -17.54 -0.33 9.63
C GLY A 175 -18.92 -0.61 10.20
N LEU A 176 -19.02 -0.97 11.48
CA LEU A 176 -20.30 -1.16 12.16
C LEU A 176 -21.14 0.13 12.21
N LEU A 177 -20.50 1.27 12.51
CA LEU A 177 -21.15 2.58 12.50
C LEU A 177 -21.64 2.99 11.11
N ALA A 178 -20.86 2.65 10.07
CA ALA A 178 -21.24 2.92 8.69
C ALA A 178 -22.52 2.18 8.29
N GLU A 179 -22.66 0.93 8.72
CA GLU A 179 -23.81 0.07 8.37
C GLU A 179 -25.09 0.34 9.18
N ILE A 180 -25.00 0.95 10.36
CA ILE A 180 -26.15 1.20 11.23
C ILE A 180 -26.44 2.70 11.33
N PRO A 181 -27.41 3.25 10.56
CA PRO A 181 -27.66 4.69 10.50
C PRO A 181 -27.95 5.35 11.86
N VAL A 182 -28.64 4.64 12.77
CA VAL A 182 -28.96 5.16 14.11
C VAL A 182 -27.69 5.31 14.95
N LEU A 183 -26.82 4.30 14.96
CA LEU A 183 -25.54 4.38 15.68
C LEU A 183 -24.66 5.49 15.08
N ARG A 184 -24.55 5.54 13.75
CA ARG A 184 -23.82 6.60 13.07
C ARG A 184 -24.30 7.99 13.47
N LYS A 185 -25.64 8.22 13.48
CA LYS A 185 -26.21 9.51 13.86
C LYS A 185 -25.86 9.92 15.29
N ILE A 186 -25.79 8.96 16.21
CA ILE A 186 -25.46 9.22 17.63
C ILE A 186 -23.94 9.40 17.78
N PHE A 187 -23.16 8.40 17.39
CA PHE A 187 -21.71 8.36 17.65
C PHE A 187 -20.89 9.34 16.79
N MET A 188 -21.38 9.72 15.60
CA MET A 188 -20.78 10.74 14.75
C MET A 188 -21.42 12.12 14.92
N SER A 189 -22.24 12.32 15.95
CA SER A 189 -22.75 13.65 16.27
C SER A 189 -21.67 14.54 16.90
N GLY A 190 -21.69 15.83 16.58
CA GLY A 190 -20.70 16.77 17.11
C GLY A 190 -20.63 16.79 18.64
N TRP A 191 -21.76 16.70 19.33
CA TRP A 191 -21.79 16.66 20.79
C TRP A 191 -21.14 15.40 21.37
N PHE A 192 -21.37 14.23 20.75
CA PHE A 192 -20.78 12.98 21.21
C PHE A 192 -19.25 12.98 20.99
N LEU A 193 -18.83 13.38 19.78
CA LEU A 193 -17.41 13.44 19.43
C LEU A 193 -16.65 14.48 20.25
N SER A 194 -17.27 15.61 20.58
CA SER A 194 -16.61 16.63 21.43
C SER A 194 -16.39 16.13 22.87
N LEU A 195 -17.27 15.27 23.36
CA LEU A 195 -17.19 14.74 24.73
C LEU A 195 -16.35 13.46 24.81
N PHE A 196 -16.54 12.52 23.90
CA PHE A 196 -15.96 11.18 23.94
C PHE A 196 -14.98 10.89 22.78
N GLY A 197 -14.90 11.79 21.79
CA GLY A 197 -13.99 11.62 20.64
C GLY A 197 -12.53 11.74 21.00
N PRO A 198 -11.64 11.29 20.12
CA PRO A 198 -10.18 11.42 20.31
C PRO A 198 -9.76 12.90 20.40
N LYS A 199 -8.76 13.17 21.24
CA LYS A 199 -8.19 14.52 21.43
C LYS A 199 -6.72 14.52 21.08
N HIS A 200 -6.22 15.62 20.50
CA HIS A 200 -4.77 15.73 20.13
C HIS A 200 -3.83 15.64 21.35
N SER A 201 -4.35 15.77 22.56
CA SER A 201 -3.60 15.61 23.81
C SER A 201 -3.49 14.17 24.30
N ASP A 202 -4.15 13.23 23.62
CA ASP A 202 -4.12 11.84 24.02
C ASP A 202 -2.72 11.26 23.81
N LYS A 203 -2.29 10.40 24.70
CA LYS A 203 -0.96 9.78 24.66
C LYS A 203 -0.90 8.60 23.69
N ASP A 204 -2.04 7.99 23.41
CA ASP A 204 -2.17 6.78 22.60
C ASP A 204 -3.35 6.88 21.64
N GLY A 205 -3.42 5.94 20.69
CA GLY A 205 -4.55 5.77 19.80
C GLY A 205 -4.69 6.90 18.78
N MET A 206 -5.91 7.10 18.29
CA MET A 206 -6.22 8.07 17.23
C MET A 206 -5.86 9.51 17.64
N GLY A 207 -6.11 9.90 18.90
CA GLY A 207 -5.77 11.24 19.37
C GLY A 207 -4.26 11.52 19.35
N ARG A 208 -3.41 10.54 19.64
CA ARG A 208 -1.95 10.70 19.50
C ARG A 208 -1.55 10.96 18.05
N VAL A 209 -2.14 10.24 17.11
CA VAL A 209 -1.85 10.45 15.66
C VAL A 209 -2.35 11.82 15.21
N MET A 210 -3.52 12.28 15.69
CA MET A 210 -4.00 13.65 15.47
C MET A 210 -3.00 14.69 16.01
N GLY A 211 -2.39 14.43 17.18
CA GLY A 211 -1.34 15.29 17.75
C GLY A 211 -0.12 15.38 16.83
N VAL A 212 0.35 14.26 16.29
CA VAL A 212 1.46 14.21 15.32
C VAL A 212 1.10 14.96 14.03
N ALA A 213 -0.10 14.72 13.48
CA ALA A 213 -0.56 15.45 12.29
C ALA A 213 -0.54 16.97 12.51
N ARG A 214 -1.04 17.41 13.66
CA ARG A 214 -1.02 18.83 14.04
C ARG A 214 0.41 19.40 14.13
N GLU A 215 1.34 18.66 14.74
CA GLU A 215 2.75 19.08 14.85
C GLU A 215 3.41 19.23 13.48
N VAL A 216 3.16 18.27 12.56
CA VAL A 216 3.69 18.29 11.20
C VAL A 216 3.13 19.47 10.41
N VAL A 217 1.81 19.68 10.47
CA VAL A 217 1.13 20.74 9.72
C VAL A 217 1.51 22.11 10.25
N ALA A 218 1.60 22.29 11.57
CA ALA A 218 1.93 23.59 12.18
C ALA A 218 3.24 24.19 11.67
N ARG A 219 4.21 23.37 11.26
CA ARG A 219 5.48 23.81 10.66
C ARG A 219 5.33 24.49 9.30
N ARG A 220 4.20 24.32 8.65
CA ARG A 220 3.90 24.89 7.33
C ARG A 220 3.05 26.15 7.39
N PHE A 221 2.71 26.62 8.60
CA PHE A 221 1.91 27.80 8.84
C PHE A 221 2.63 28.76 9.81
N GLY A 222 2.34 30.04 9.72
CA GLY A 222 2.93 31.09 10.54
C GLY A 222 4.15 31.78 9.92
N GLU A 223 4.81 32.66 10.69
CA GLU A 223 5.89 33.53 10.20
C GLU A 223 7.16 32.79 9.76
N LYS A 224 7.40 31.61 10.31
CA LYS A 224 8.54 30.73 9.97
C LYS A 224 8.13 29.49 9.19
N ALA A 225 7.08 29.63 8.38
CA ALA A 225 6.55 28.52 7.61
C ALA A 225 7.61 27.93 6.66
N GLU A 226 7.75 26.62 6.68
CA GLU A 226 8.60 25.89 5.73
C GLU A 226 7.86 25.75 4.39
N ASP A 227 8.36 26.39 3.33
CA ASP A 227 7.87 26.12 1.97
C ASP A 227 8.61 24.92 1.38
N ARG A 228 7.91 23.79 1.28
CA ARG A 228 8.43 22.57 0.66
C ARG A 228 7.58 22.17 -0.54
N LYS A 229 8.24 21.57 -1.53
CA LYS A 229 7.60 21.03 -2.73
C LYS A 229 7.16 19.58 -2.49
N ASP A 230 6.40 19.36 -1.44
CA ASP A 230 5.74 18.10 -1.13
C ASP A 230 4.22 18.27 -1.18
N MET A 231 3.47 17.19 -0.89
CA MET A 231 2.01 17.19 -0.98
C MET A 231 1.38 18.21 -0.04
N LEU A 232 1.83 18.31 1.22
CA LEU A 232 1.33 19.25 2.20
C LEU A 232 1.63 20.70 1.79
N GLY A 233 2.84 20.99 1.29
CA GLY A 233 3.21 22.30 0.75
C GLY A 233 2.31 22.71 -0.43
N SER A 234 1.95 21.76 -1.28
CA SER A 234 0.96 21.98 -2.35
C SER A 234 -0.40 22.40 -1.78
N PHE A 235 -0.91 21.72 -0.77
CA PHE A 235 -2.20 22.08 -0.14
C PHE A 235 -2.20 23.49 0.41
N VAL A 236 -1.13 23.86 1.13
CA VAL A 236 -0.97 25.23 1.67
C VAL A 236 -0.95 26.27 0.56
N ARG A 237 -0.17 26.05 -0.51
CA ARG A 237 -0.12 26.98 -1.68
C ARG A 237 -1.47 27.13 -2.38
N HIS A 238 -2.30 26.07 -2.38
CA HIS A 238 -3.64 26.11 -2.95
C HIS A 238 -4.74 26.56 -1.98
N GLY A 239 -4.34 27.15 -0.85
CA GLY A 239 -5.25 27.83 0.09
C GLY A 239 -6.10 26.89 0.94
N ILE A 240 -5.58 25.69 1.26
CA ILE A 240 -6.15 24.85 2.30
C ILE A 240 -5.71 25.38 3.65
N ASP A 241 -6.63 25.60 4.56
CA ASP A 241 -6.33 26.07 5.90
C ASP A 241 -5.66 25.02 6.78
N GLN A 242 -5.09 25.46 7.90
CA GLN A 242 -4.32 24.59 8.79
C GLN A 242 -5.17 23.42 9.32
N GLN A 243 -6.40 23.66 9.75
CA GLN A 243 -7.25 22.62 10.31
C GLN A 243 -7.59 21.56 9.25
N ALA A 244 -7.95 21.98 8.04
CA ALA A 244 -8.25 21.08 6.95
C ALA A 244 -7.00 20.26 6.54
N CYS A 245 -5.80 20.87 6.55
CA CYS A 245 -4.55 20.13 6.35
C CYS A 245 -4.31 19.08 7.44
N GLU A 246 -4.57 19.40 8.72
CA GLU A 246 -4.40 18.43 9.83
C GLU A 246 -5.30 17.21 9.66
N VAL A 247 -6.56 17.43 9.28
CA VAL A 247 -7.52 16.34 9.05
C VAL A 247 -7.15 15.51 7.81
N GLU A 248 -6.74 16.17 6.73
CA GLU A 248 -6.36 15.51 5.49
C GLU A 248 -5.08 14.67 5.67
N VAL A 249 -4.09 15.18 6.41
CA VAL A 249 -2.87 14.44 6.80
C VAL A 249 -3.20 13.14 7.52
N LEU A 250 -4.10 13.22 8.51
CA LEU A 250 -4.54 12.05 9.26
C LEU A 250 -5.17 10.99 8.35
N PHE A 251 -6.02 11.44 7.43
CA PHE A 251 -6.67 10.56 6.46
C PHE A 251 -5.66 9.93 5.48
N GLN A 252 -4.68 10.72 5.00
CA GLN A 252 -3.64 10.24 4.09
C GLN A 252 -2.79 9.11 4.68
N ILE A 253 -2.39 9.25 5.95
CA ILE A 253 -1.59 8.21 6.62
C ILE A 253 -2.36 6.89 6.60
N GLY A 254 -3.66 6.90 6.95
CA GLY A 254 -4.48 5.70 6.93
C GLY A 254 -4.73 5.15 5.54
N ALA A 255 -5.30 5.97 4.66
CA ALA A 255 -5.71 5.54 3.34
C ALA A 255 -4.53 5.14 2.44
N GLY A 256 -3.42 5.87 2.51
CA GLY A 256 -2.25 5.63 1.67
C GLY A 256 -1.41 4.43 2.09
N SER A 257 -1.38 4.09 3.38
CA SER A 257 -0.56 2.97 3.86
C SER A 257 -1.25 1.62 3.72
N ASP A 258 -2.44 1.46 4.29
CA ASP A 258 -3.11 0.15 4.41
C ASP A 258 -3.45 -0.46 3.06
N THR A 259 -4.00 0.32 2.13
CA THR A 259 -4.39 -0.17 0.81
C THR A 259 -3.17 -0.64 0.01
N THR A 260 -2.09 0.12 0.05
CA THR A 260 -0.84 -0.20 -0.63
C THR A 260 -0.17 -1.44 -0.02
N THR A 261 -0.17 -1.55 1.31
CA THR A 261 0.32 -2.75 2.01
C THR A 261 -0.42 -4.00 1.56
N VAL A 262 -1.76 -3.94 1.51
CA VAL A 262 -2.57 -5.09 1.07
C VAL A 262 -2.24 -5.46 -0.37
N ALA A 263 -2.06 -4.48 -1.27
CA ALA A 263 -1.66 -4.71 -2.65
C ALA A 263 -0.33 -5.46 -2.75
N ILE A 264 0.71 -4.94 -2.08
CA ILE A 264 2.04 -5.55 -2.08
C ILE A 264 1.99 -6.98 -1.53
N ARG A 265 1.33 -7.17 -0.39
CA ARG A 265 1.21 -8.49 0.25
C ARG A 265 0.50 -9.51 -0.62
N SER A 266 -0.63 -9.13 -1.23
CA SER A 266 -1.38 -10.01 -2.12
C SER A 266 -0.55 -10.40 -3.34
N THR A 267 0.11 -9.46 -3.99
CA THR A 267 0.99 -9.72 -5.13
C THR A 267 2.14 -10.66 -4.74
N MET A 268 2.81 -10.38 -3.62
CA MET A 268 3.89 -11.23 -3.12
C MET A 268 3.41 -12.63 -2.74
N PHE A 269 2.23 -12.76 -2.14
CA PHE A 269 1.63 -14.05 -1.81
C PHE A 269 1.35 -14.88 -3.07
N HIS A 270 0.73 -14.28 -4.08
CA HIS A 270 0.45 -14.97 -5.35
C HIS A 270 1.73 -15.37 -6.09
N LEU A 271 2.73 -14.51 -6.13
CA LEU A 271 4.04 -14.85 -6.71
C LEU A 271 4.74 -15.97 -5.93
N ALA A 272 4.70 -15.94 -4.61
CA ALA A 272 5.32 -16.96 -3.76
C ALA A 272 4.64 -18.34 -3.91
N THR A 273 3.34 -18.36 -4.16
CA THR A 273 2.55 -19.59 -4.33
C THR A 273 2.52 -20.11 -5.75
N SER A 274 2.83 -19.28 -6.76
CA SER A 274 2.90 -19.67 -8.17
C SER A 274 4.34 -19.66 -8.67
N LYS A 275 4.99 -20.85 -8.67
CA LYS A 275 6.36 -20.99 -9.16
C LYS A 275 6.52 -20.50 -10.61
N MET A 276 5.54 -20.74 -11.46
CA MET A 276 5.58 -20.35 -12.86
C MET A 276 5.53 -18.84 -13.02
N ALA A 277 4.61 -18.15 -12.32
CA ALA A 277 4.51 -16.70 -12.34
C ALA A 277 5.79 -16.04 -11.79
N TYR A 278 6.31 -16.56 -10.69
CA TYR A 278 7.54 -16.08 -10.10
C TYR A 278 8.74 -16.17 -11.07
N VAL A 279 8.95 -17.35 -11.68
CA VAL A 279 10.07 -17.58 -12.60
C VAL A 279 9.96 -16.68 -13.82
N ARG A 280 8.75 -16.59 -14.41
CA ARG A 280 8.52 -15.76 -15.60
C ARG A 280 8.79 -14.27 -15.34
N LEU A 281 8.29 -13.74 -14.20
CA LEU A 281 8.55 -12.36 -13.82
C LEU A 281 10.05 -12.12 -13.57
N GLN A 282 10.70 -13.07 -12.88
CA GLN A 282 12.14 -12.99 -12.64
C GLN A 282 12.94 -12.96 -13.92
N GLU A 283 12.64 -13.83 -14.89
CA GLU A 283 13.31 -13.89 -16.19
C GLU A 283 13.11 -12.61 -17.01
N GLU A 284 11.92 -12.00 -16.95
CA GLU A 284 11.66 -10.71 -17.61
C GLU A 284 12.55 -9.61 -17.01
N ILE A 285 12.55 -9.45 -15.70
CA ILE A 285 13.35 -8.44 -15.00
C ILE A 285 14.84 -8.66 -15.26
N ASP A 286 15.30 -9.91 -15.13
CA ASP A 286 16.72 -10.24 -15.36
C ASP A 286 17.18 -9.93 -16.77
N ARG A 287 16.32 -10.22 -17.76
CA ARG A 287 16.59 -9.90 -19.16
C ARG A 287 16.65 -8.39 -19.39
N ALA A 288 15.72 -7.64 -18.80
CA ALA A 288 15.68 -6.19 -18.91
C ALA A 288 16.93 -5.53 -18.31
N ILE A 289 17.39 -6.04 -17.15
CA ILE A 289 18.64 -5.58 -16.52
C ILE A 289 19.85 -5.90 -17.39
N ALA A 290 19.94 -7.13 -17.89
CA ALA A 290 21.06 -7.55 -18.76
C ALA A 290 21.13 -6.73 -20.06
N GLN A 291 20.00 -6.22 -20.54
CA GLN A 291 19.89 -5.36 -21.72
C GLN A 291 20.07 -3.87 -21.42
N GLY A 292 20.25 -3.48 -20.15
CA GLY A 292 20.36 -2.08 -19.75
C GLY A 292 19.06 -1.27 -19.94
N LYS A 293 17.89 -1.96 -20.01
CA LYS A 293 16.58 -1.32 -20.20
C LYS A 293 15.95 -0.81 -18.92
N VAL A 294 16.44 -1.24 -17.76
CA VAL A 294 15.95 -0.83 -16.46
C VAL A 294 17.11 -0.46 -15.55
N SER A 295 16.89 0.60 -14.79
CA SER A 295 17.80 1.12 -13.76
C SER A 295 17.64 0.36 -12.42
N SER A 296 18.46 0.69 -11.44
CA SER A 296 18.34 0.16 -10.08
C SER A 296 18.42 1.30 -9.06
N PRO A 297 17.35 1.68 -8.40
CA PRO A 297 15.96 1.16 -8.53
C PRO A 297 15.36 1.34 -9.93
N VAL A 298 14.34 0.53 -10.24
CA VAL A 298 13.65 0.60 -11.54
C VAL A 298 12.72 1.81 -11.53
N LYS A 299 12.82 2.66 -12.54
CA LYS A 299 11.92 3.82 -12.69
C LYS A 299 10.53 3.43 -13.14
N ALA A 300 9.53 4.24 -12.77
CA ALA A 300 8.14 3.97 -13.11
C ALA A 300 7.90 3.81 -14.62
N GLU A 301 8.53 4.64 -15.45
CA GLU A 301 8.41 4.54 -16.91
C GLU A 301 9.08 3.30 -17.49
N GLU A 302 10.17 2.84 -16.92
CA GLU A 302 10.84 1.60 -17.30
C GLU A 302 9.98 0.39 -16.91
N GLY A 303 9.38 0.42 -15.72
CA GLY A 303 8.48 -0.63 -15.25
C GLY A 303 7.24 -0.83 -16.12
N LYS A 304 6.72 0.24 -16.74
CA LYS A 304 5.59 0.17 -17.68
C LYS A 304 5.93 -0.62 -18.96
N GLN A 305 7.19 -0.76 -19.29
CA GLN A 305 7.65 -1.50 -20.47
C GLN A 305 7.86 -3.00 -20.21
N LEU A 306 7.71 -3.44 -18.97
CA LEU A 306 7.80 -4.83 -18.57
C LEU A 306 6.40 -5.48 -18.69
N GLU A 307 6.15 -6.14 -19.81
CA GLU A 307 4.81 -6.66 -20.18
C GLU A 307 4.23 -7.62 -19.14
N TYR A 308 5.01 -8.59 -18.70
CA TYR A 308 4.54 -9.56 -17.72
C TYR A 308 4.33 -8.95 -16.34
N LEU A 309 5.17 -7.99 -15.96
CA LEU A 309 4.92 -7.19 -14.77
C LEU A 309 3.58 -6.46 -14.85
N GLN A 310 3.27 -5.84 -15.99
CA GLN A 310 1.98 -5.17 -16.19
C GLN A 310 0.80 -6.15 -16.07
N VAL A 311 0.95 -7.37 -16.59
CA VAL A 311 -0.05 -8.45 -16.40
C VAL A 311 -0.21 -8.79 -14.92
N CYS A 312 0.86 -8.90 -14.14
CA CYS A 312 0.80 -9.14 -12.70
C CYS A 312 0.06 -8.02 -11.95
N PHE A 313 0.02 -6.79 -12.48
CA PHE A 313 -0.72 -5.66 -11.92
C PHE A 313 -2.10 -5.43 -12.55
N GLY A 314 -2.57 -6.35 -13.40
CA GLY A 314 -3.93 -6.29 -13.96
C GLY A 314 -4.09 -5.33 -15.15
N HIS A 315 -3.07 -5.09 -15.96
CA HIS A 315 -3.27 -4.57 -17.31
C HIS A 315 -3.93 -5.63 -18.17
N GLU A 316 -5.15 -5.36 -18.61
CA GLU A 316 -5.88 -6.19 -19.56
C GLU A 316 -5.11 -6.32 -20.87
N ASN A 317 -4.55 -7.50 -21.08
CA ASN A 317 -4.56 -8.12 -22.39
C ASN A 317 -5.47 -9.32 -22.26
N LEU A 318 -6.75 -9.12 -22.54
CA LEU A 318 -7.66 -10.22 -22.84
C LEU A 318 -7.02 -11.00 -23.98
N ASP A 319 -6.84 -12.31 -23.81
CA ASP A 319 -6.56 -13.15 -24.95
C ASP A 319 -7.74 -13.04 -25.93
N ASP A 320 -7.50 -13.29 -27.23
CA ASP A 320 -8.51 -13.22 -28.29
C ASP A 320 -9.73 -14.12 -28.04
N ASN A 321 -9.77 -14.90 -26.96
CA ASN A 321 -10.81 -15.82 -26.54
C ASN A 321 -11.60 -15.40 -25.30
N GLY A 322 -11.31 -14.22 -24.70
CA GLY A 322 -12.07 -13.68 -23.56
C GLY A 322 -11.99 -14.53 -22.28
N LYS A 323 -10.99 -15.39 -22.15
CA LYS A 323 -10.79 -16.17 -20.92
C LYS A 323 -9.98 -15.36 -19.92
N ASP A 324 -10.59 -15.13 -18.76
CA ASP A 324 -9.96 -14.60 -17.58
C ASP A 324 -8.72 -15.41 -17.22
N THR A 325 -7.55 -14.90 -17.62
CA THR A 325 -6.31 -15.32 -17.00
C THR A 325 -6.34 -14.73 -15.60
N LEU A 326 -6.17 -15.55 -14.58
CA LEU A 326 -6.20 -15.22 -13.15
C LEU A 326 -5.51 -13.86 -12.89
N THR A 327 -6.31 -12.85 -12.94
CA THR A 327 -5.89 -11.47 -12.72
C THR A 327 -5.89 -11.25 -11.22
N ILE A 328 -4.83 -10.67 -10.70
CA ILE A 328 -4.79 -10.02 -9.38
C ILE A 328 -5.71 -8.79 -9.46
N TYR A 329 -6.98 -9.01 -9.82
CA TYR A 329 -7.86 -8.01 -10.46
C TYR A 329 -8.47 -7.01 -9.51
N ASP A 330 -8.65 -7.33 -8.22
CA ASP A 330 -9.40 -6.44 -7.31
C ASP A 330 -8.56 -5.33 -6.66
N LEU A 331 -7.26 -5.36 -6.81
CA LEU A 331 -6.35 -4.39 -6.21
C LEU A 331 -5.69 -3.41 -7.19
N GLY A 332 -5.78 -3.67 -8.50
CA GLY A 332 -5.01 -2.97 -9.54
C GLY A 332 -5.42 -1.53 -9.85
N MET A 333 -6.62 -1.09 -9.46
CA MET A 333 -7.13 0.22 -9.91
C MET A 333 -6.42 1.44 -9.30
N HIS A 334 -5.76 1.31 -8.15
CA HIS A 334 -5.05 2.42 -7.51
C HIS A 334 -3.52 2.47 -7.77
N LEU A 335 -2.92 1.36 -8.16
CA LEU A 335 -1.47 1.29 -8.42
C LEU A 335 -1.05 1.83 -9.81
N ARG A 336 -2.00 2.12 -10.68
CA ARG A 336 -1.73 2.52 -12.08
C ARG A 336 -0.98 3.84 -12.27
N ARG A 337 -0.76 4.65 -11.25
CA ARG A 337 -0.19 6.00 -11.38
C ARG A 337 0.90 6.35 -10.38
N THR A 338 1.32 5.45 -9.52
CA THR A 338 2.20 5.83 -8.42
C THR A 338 3.49 5.02 -8.38
N ALA A 339 4.52 5.62 -7.81
CA ALA A 339 5.84 5.09 -7.50
C ALA A 339 5.87 3.72 -6.79
N HIS A 340 4.72 3.15 -6.43
CA HIS A 340 4.60 1.85 -5.75
C HIS A 340 5.01 0.65 -6.61
N ALA A 341 4.85 0.75 -7.94
CA ALA A 341 5.37 -0.28 -8.87
C ALA A 341 6.89 -0.39 -8.80
N THR A 342 7.57 0.74 -8.62
CA THR A 342 9.03 0.84 -8.52
C THR A 342 9.53 0.18 -7.23
N ALA A 343 8.84 0.42 -6.11
CA ALA A 343 9.15 -0.21 -4.82
C ALA A 343 9.05 -1.74 -4.89
N PHE A 344 7.99 -2.23 -5.50
CA PHE A 344 7.77 -3.66 -5.68
C PHE A 344 8.85 -4.30 -6.55
N LEU A 345 9.22 -3.67 -7.66
CA LEU A 345 10.28 -4.15 -8.55
C LEU A 345 11.63 -4.22 -7.87
N GLY A 346 12.01 -3.18 -7.11
CA GLY A 346 13.24 -3.17 -6.33
C GLY A 346 13.29 -4.34 -5.34
N LEU A 347 12.19 -4.61 -4.65
CA LEU A 347 12.09 -5.71 -3.69
C LEU A 347 12.19 -7.08 -4.37
N VAL A 348 11.47 -7.30 -5.47
CA VAL A 348 11.50 -8.58 -6.23
C VAL A 348 12.88 -8.82 -6.80
N HIS A 349 13.51 -7.78 -7.39
CA HIS A 349 14.87 -7.87 -7.92
C HIS A 349 15.90 -8.23 -6.84
N GLU A 350 15.84 -7.60 -5.68
CA GLU A 350 16.80 -7.86 -4.59
C GLU A 350 16.64 -9.28 -4.03
N ILE A 351 15.41 -9.74 -3.79
CA ILE A 351 15.15 -11.12 -3.35
C ILE A 351 15.68 -12.13 -4.39
N ALA A 352 15.47 -11.86 -5.68
CA ALA A 352 15.96 -12.70 -6.77
C ALA A 352 17.49 -12.71 -6.88
N SER A 353 18.13 -11.55 -6.76
CA SER A 353 19.61 -11.41 -6.86
C SER A 353 20.32 -12.12 -5.71
N GLN A 354 19.73 -12.15 -4.52
CA GLN A 354 20.28 -12.86 -3.37
C GLN A 354 20.22 -14.39 -3.54
N ARG A 355 19.12 -14.92 -4.09
CA ARG A 355 19.03 -16.35 -4.43
C ARG A 355 20.10 -16.78 -5.43
N ARG A 356 20.41 -15.94 -6.43
CA ARG A 356 21.48 -16.25 -7.41
C ARG A 356 22.86 -16.25 -6.77
N ARG A 357 23.19 -15.25 -5.97
CA ARG A 357 24.47 -15.19 -5.25
C ARG A 357 24.66 -16.41 -4.35
N HIS A 358 23.59 -16.87 -3.71
CA HIS A 358 23.57 -18.07 -2.89
C HIS A 358 23.74 -19.34 -3.74
N HIS A 359 23.05 -19.45 -4.86
CA HIS A 359 23.19 -20.61 -5.78
C HIS A 359 24.59 -20.68 -6.41
N GLN A 360 25.15 -19.56 -6.82
CA GLN A 360 26.51 -19.50 -7.36
C GLN A 360 27.57 -19.86 -6.32
N ARG A 361 27.42 -19.44 -5.07
CA ARG A 361 28.30 -19.86 -3.98
C ARG A 361 28.22 -21.37 -3.73
N HIS A 362 27.04 -21.97 -3.74
CA HIS A 362 26.85 -23.41 -3.59
C HIS A 362 27.44 -24.21 -4.76
N VAL A 363 27.31 -23.73 -5.99
CA VAL A 363 27.91 -24.37 -7.16
C VAL A 363 29.44 -24.26 -7.11
N HIS A 364 29.99 -23.13 -6.67
CA HIS A 364 31.44 -23.00 -6.47
C HIS A 364 31.98 -23.87 -5.33
N SER A 365 31.28 -23.96 -4.21
CA SER A 365 31.71 -24.82 -3.08
C SER A 365 31.67 -26.30 -3.47
N ARG A 366 30.65 -26.75 -4.21
CA ARG A 366 30.57 -28.13 -4.74
C ARG A 366 31.63 -28.45 -5.80
N ARG A 367 32.09 -27.44 -6.58
CA ARG A 367 33.20 -27.63 -7.52
C ARG A 367 34.56 -27.74 -6.79
N HIS A 368 34.75 -27.05 -5.67
CA HIS A 368 35.96 -27.17 -4.87
C HIS A 368 36.03 -28.46 -4.07
N SER A 369 34.90 -28.99 -3.62
CA SER A 369 34.83 -30.27 -2.88
C SER A 369 34.98 -31.51 -3.76
N ARG A 370 34.87 -31.38 -5.09
CA ARG A 370 35.03 -32.48 -6.09
C ARG A 370 36.39 -32.50 -6.80
N ARG A 371 37.41 -31.73 -6.36
CA ARG A 371 38.75 -31.96 -6.85
C ARG A 371 39.28 -33.26 -6.24
N PRO A 372 39.68 -34.29 -7.03
CA PRO A 372 40.28 -35.50 -6.52
C PRO A 372 41.55 -35.08 -5.77
N LYS A 373 41.75 -35.57 -4.55
CA LYS A 373 43.03 -35.54 -3.88
C LYS A 373 43.98 -36.39 -4.73
N LEU A 374 44.86 -35.74 -5.50
CA LEU A 374 46.02 -36.40 -6.07
C LEU A 374 46.84 -36.97 -4.90
N ARG A 375 46.84 -38.30 -4.76
CA ARG A 375 47.79 -39.00 -3.92
C ARG A 375 49.19 -38.64 -4.38
N ARG A 376 49.96 -38.00 -3.52
CA ARG A 376 51.39 -37.95 -3.65
C ARG A 376 51.88 -39.40 -3.43
N SER A 377 52.44 -39.98 -4.49
CA SER A 377 53.26 -41.19 -4.39
C SER A 377 54.61 -40.77 -3.78
N ASP A 378 54.90 -41.23 -2.61
CA ASP A 378 56.26 -41.22 -2.06
C ASP A 378 57.16 -42.10 -2.93
N PRO A 379 58.37 -41.62 -3.23
CA PRO A 379 59.41 -42.46 -3.83
C PRO A 379 60.22 -43.08 -2.67
N GLU A 380 60.12 -44.36 -2.47
CA GLU A 380 61.25 -45.17 -1.97
C GLU A 380 60.86 -46.60 -1.75
N GLU A 381 61.73 -47.44 -2.25
CA GLU A 381 61.97 -48.88 -2.09
C GLU A 381 61.65 -49.66 -3.36
N GLY A 382 62.61 -50.01 -4.18
CA GLY A 382 63.84 -50.73 -3.85
C GLY A 382 63.68 -52.18 -4.25
N CYS A 383 64.27 -52.52 -5.42
CA CYS A 383 64.80 -53.84 -5.82
C CYS A 383 64.08 -55.12 -5.42
N LEU A 384 63.84 -55.93 -6.40
CA LEU A 384 64.36 -57.30 -6.64
C LEU A 384 63.36 -58.19 -7.36
N TRP A 385 63.89 -58.72 -8.46
CA TRP A 385 63.51 -59.84 -9.31
C TRP A 385 62.48 -59.63 -10.36
#